data_418a63718422fbb13f791484ee251908
#
_entry.id   418a63718422fbb13f791484ee251908
#
_cell.length_a   1.000
_cell.length_b   1.000
_cell.length_c   1.000
_cell.angle_alpha   90.00
_cell.angle_beta   90.00
_cell.angle_gamma   90.00
#
_symmetry.space_group_name_H-M   'P 1'
#
loop_
_entity.id
_entity.type
_entity.pdbx_description
1 polymer ?
#
loop_
_entity_poly.entity_id
_entity_poly.type
_entity_poly.pdbx_seq_one_letter_code
_entity_poly.pdbx_strand_id
1 'polypeptide(L)'
;MVGDLIRFAFIGYKDLKNGYLKGKTLGEYLDERKLGSEFLYSYLFPMGAVIWSSPMLKMRYFPAEPYLHFLENHGLLRLINPPQWYTIQGGSHSYVKAILKTLKQAPKVDARIQKIVRPENAPCEIHYDTGAIEYYEHIVVATHADTALKLLGDADPSEEGRLSPWKYQDNQVILHTDTQFLPPKKALWASWNFIRKESETHSTEVAPVSVSYYMNRLQRLKTNRPYIVTLNPQKAI
;
A
#
# COMPACT_ATOMS: atom_id res chain seq x y z
N MET A 1 -10.66 -2.24 -24.00
CA MET A 1 -9.90 -2.68 -22.80
C MET A 1 -8.57 -3.39 -23.13
N VAL A 2 -8.55 -4.60 -23.78
CA VAL A 2 -7.27 -5.34 -24.02
C VAL A 2 -6.29 -4.54 -24.89
N GLY A 3 -6.79 -3.89 -25.97
CA GLY A 3 -5.96 -3.02 -26.81
C GLY A 3 -5.32 -1.85 -26.04
N ASP A 4 -6.06 -1.25 -25.09
CA ASP A 4 -5.55 -0.17 -24.25
C ASP A 4 -4.51 -0.67 -23.25
N LEU A 5 -4.69 -1.89 -22.71
CA LEU A 5 -3.70 -2.52 -21.84
C LEU A 5 -2.36 -2.70 -22.57
N ILE A 6 -2.40 -3.26 -23.79
CA ILE A 6 -1.20 -3.46 -24.61
C ILE A 6 -0.56 -2.11 -24.94
N ARG A 7 -1.38 -1.15 -25.40
CA ARG A 7 -0.93 0.19 -25.74
C ARG A 7 -0.30 0.91 -24.55
N PHE A 8 -0.94 0.85 -23.38
CA PHE A 8 -0.45 1.44 -22.15
C PHE A 8 0.89 0.85 -21.71
N ALA A 9 1.04 -0.48 -21.81
CA ALA A 9 2.29 -1.15 -21.44
C ALA A 9 3.47 -0.66 -22.29
N PHE A 10 3.31 -0.57 -23.64
CA PHE A 10 4.36 -0.11 -24.53
C PHE A 10 4.62 1.40 -24.42
N ILE A 11 3.56 2.22 -24.46
CA ILE A 11 3.68 3.68 -24.43
C ILE A 11 4.16 4.12 -23.05
N GLY A 12 3.60 3.55 -21.99
CA GLY A 12 3.97 3.89 -20.62
C GLY A 12 5.45 3.63 -20.34
N TYR A 13 5.97 2.49 -20.77
CA TYR A 13 7.40 2.18 -20.67
C TYR A 13 8.27 3.20 -21.42
N LYS A 14 7.90 3.51 -22.68
CA LYS A 14 8.62 4.48 -23.52
C LYS A 14 8.61 5.88 -22.88
N ASP A 15 7.44 6.35 -22.45
CA ASP A 15 7.24 7.67 -21.87
C ASP A 15 7.99 7.84 -20.56
N LEU A 16 8.03 6.78 -19.75
CA LEU A 16 8.82 6.74 -18.52
C LEU A 16 10.31 6.92 -18.81
N LYS A 17 10.86 6.20 -19.80
CA LYS A 17 12.28 6.28 -20.19
C LYS A 17 12.67 7.63 -20.79
N ASN A 18 11.75 8.28 -21.47
CA ASN A 18 11.98 9.57 -22.13
C ASN A 18 11.70 10.79 -21.25
N GLY A 19 11.32 10.59 -19.98
CA GLY A 19 11.00 11.68 -19.05
C GLY A 19 9.70 12.44 -19.39
N TYR A 20 8.84 11.88 -20.25
CA TYR A 20 7.59 12.52 -20.70
C TYR A 20 6.58 12.74 -19.56
N LEU A 21 6.70 11.98 -18.48
CA LEU A 21 5.78 11.98 -17.33
C LEU A 21 6.07 13.08 -16.30
N LYS A 22 7.23 13.73 -16.44
CA LYS A 22 7.70 14.69 -15.44
C LYS A 22 6.71 15.84 -15.23
N GLY A 23 6.31 16.05 -13.98
CA GLY A 23 5.41 17.14 -13.59
C GLY A 23 3.94 16.91 -13.93
N LYS A 24 3.56 15.77 -14.53
CA LYS A 24 2.17 15.44 -14.89
C LYS A 24 1.49 14.63 -13.81
N THR A 25 0.19 14.84 -13.66
CA THR A 25 -0.68 13.92 -12.96
C THR A 25 -1.01 12.71 -13.85
N LEU A 26 -1.43 11.63 -13.23
CA LEU A 26 -1.87 10.43 -13.95
C LEU A 26 -3.06 10.74 -14.86
N GLY A 27 -4.01 11.57 -14.41
CA GLY A 27 -5.16 12.00 -15.20
C GLY A 27 -4.75 12.73 -16.48
N GLU A 28 -3.91 13.75 -16.37
CA GLU A 28 -3.39 14.51 -17.53
C GLU A 28 -2.68 13.61 -18.53
N TYR A 29 -1.79 12.75 -18.04
CA TYR A 29 -1.09 11.79 -18.89
C TYR A 29 -2.02 10.85 -19.65
N LEU A 30 -3.01 10.28 -18.96
CA LEU A 30 -3.95 9.33 -19.55
C LEU A 30 -4.89 9.99 -20.58
N ASP A 31 -5.32 11.24 -20.32
CA ASP A 31 -6.14 12.04 -21.24
C ASP A 31 -5.35 12.37 -22.51
N GLU A 32 -4.09 12.78 -22.39
CA GLU A 32 -3.20 13.02 -23.53
C GLU A 32 -2.98 11.76 -24.39
N ARG A 33 -2.90 10.59 -23.73
CA ARG A 33 -2.73 9.31 -24.42
C ARG A 33 -4.03 8.73 -24.95
N LYS A 34 -5.19 9.35 -24.67
CA LYS A 34 -6.52 8.96 -25.15
C LYS A 34 -6.80 7.46 -24.92
N LEU A 35 -6.59 6.99 -23.69
CA LEU A 35 -6.90 5.63 -23.29
C LEU A 35 -8.38 5.50 -22.94
N GLY A 36 -8.99 4.37 -23.29
CA GLY A 36 -10.44 4.15 -23.12
C GLY A 36 -10.87 4.11 -21.64
N SER A 37 -12.04 4.69 -21.37
CA SER A 37 -12.62 4.77 -20.03
C SER A 37 -12.79 3.39 -19.37
N GLU A 38 -13.15 2.36 -20.12
CA GLU A 38 -13.27 0.99 -19.62
C GLU A 38 -11.93 0.49 -19.03
N PHE A 39 -10.80 0.74 -19.73
CA PHE A 39 -9.48 0.39 -19.23
C PHE A 39 -9.14 1.16 -17.96
N LEU A 40 -9.42 2.46 -17.92
CA LEU A 40 -9.10 3.32 -16.79
C LEU A 40 -9.88 2.91 -15.53
N TYR A 41 -11.20 2.76 -15.65
CA TYR A 41 -12.09 2.54 -14.49
C TYR A 41 -12.29 1.08 -14.12
N SER A 42 -12.01 0.11 -15.01
CA SER A 42 -12.12 -1.30 -14.70
C SER A 42 -10.78 -1.98 -14.40
N TYR A 43 -9.65 -1.33 -14.69
CA TYR A 43 -8.33 -1.91 -14.48
C TYR A 43 -7.34 -0.95 -13.79
N LEU A 44 -7.00 0.18 -14.42
CA LEU A 44 -5.86 0.98 -14.02
C LEU A 44 -6.07 1.72 -12.70
N PHE A 45 -7.17 2.46 -12.57
CA PHE A 45 -7.49 3.17 -11.33
C PHE A 45 -7.80 2.22 -10.16
N PRO A 46 -8.60 1.15 -10.32
CA PRO A 46 -8.76 0.15 -9.27
C PRO A 46 -7.44 -0.45 -8.79
N MET A 47 -6.55 -0.81 -9.73
CA MET A 47 -5.23 -1.35 -9.38
C MET A 47 -4.43 -0.35 -8.53
N GLY A 48 -4.34 0.89 -8.96
CA GLY A 48 -3.66 1.94 -8.20
C GLY A 48 -4.30 2.19 -6.84
N ALA A 49 -5.62 2.30 -6.82
CA ALA A 49 -6.38 2.53 -5.59
C ALA A 49 -6.14 1.42 -4.54
N VAL A 50 -6.05 0.16 -4.98
CA VAL A 50 -5.73 -0.99 -4.11
C VAL A 50 -4.27 -0.92 -3.62
N ILE A 51 -3.32 -0.60 -4.50
CA ILE A 51 -1.89 -0.54 -4.16
C ILE A 51 -1.62 0.55 -3.10
N TRP A 52 -2.23 1.72 -3.26
CA TRP A 52 -2.03 2.86 -2.35
C TRP A 52 -3.13 3.04 -1.32
N SER A 53 -4.06 2.08 -1.20
CA SER A 53 -5.23 2.16 -0.29
C SER A 53 -5.94 3.51 -0.38
N SER A 54 -6.09 4.04 -1.59
CA SER A 54 -6.60 5.38 -1.88
C SER A 54 -7.93 5.30 -2.61
N PRO A 55 -8.84 6.28 -2.46
CA PRO A 55 -10.04 6.36 -3.28
C PRO A 55 -9.71 6.38 -4.78
N MET A 56 -10.48 5.62 -5.58
CA MET A 56 -10.22 5.44 -7.01
C MET A 56 -10.17 6.77 -7.77
N LEU A 57 -11.05 7.72 -7.47
CA LEU A 57 -11.09 9.02 -8.14
C LEU A 57 -9.86 9.89 -7.84
N LYS A 58 -9.23 9.71 -6.68
CA LYS A 58 -8.00 10.42 -6.32
C LYS A 58 -6.80 9.97 -7.16
N MET A 59 -6.87 8.79 -7.78
CA MET A 59 -5.80 8.29 -8.63
C MET A 59 -5.52 9.19 -9.84
N ARG A 60 -6.50 9.97 -10.31
CA ARG A 60 -6.27 10.96 -11.38
C ARG A 60 -5.25 12.04 -11.00
N TYR A 61 -5.21 12.40 -9.72
CA TYR A 61 -4.31 13.43 -9.18
C TYR A 61 -2.96 12.88 -8.71
N PHE A 62 -2.79 11.55 -8.78
CA PHE A 62 -1.52 10.92 -8.42
C PHE A 62 -0.44 11.30 -9.43
N PRO A 63 0.82 11.56 -9.02
CA PRO A 63 1.89 11.85 -9.96
C PRO A 63 2.13 10.68 -10.92
N ALA A 64 2.15 10.95 -12.23
CA ALA A 64 2.24 9.92 -13.27
C ALA A 64 3.59 9.16 -13.22
N GLU A 65 4.69 9.88 -13.00
CA GLU A 65 6.03 9.30 -13.02
C GLU A 65 6.24 8.27 -11.90
N PRO A 66 5.99 8.54 -10.60
CA PRO A 66 6.06 7.53 -9.55
C PRO A 66 5.12 6.34 -9.77
N TYR A 67 3.91 6.59 -10.33
CA TYR A 67 2.96 5.53 -10.64
C TYR A 67 3.53 4.55 -11.66
N LEU A 68 4.04 5.05 -12.80
CA LEU A 68 4.59 4.20 -13.84
C LEU A 68 5.92 3.56 -13.42
N HIS A 69 6.74 4.24 -12.62
CA HIS A 69 7.93 3.64 -12.01
C HIS A 69 7.58 2.44 -11.13
N PHE A 70 6.53 2.56 -10.32
CA PHE A 70 6.05 1.45 -9.52
C PHE A 70 5.64 0.27 -10.39
N LEU A 71 4.83 0.51 -11.44
CA LEU A 71 4.40 -0.55 -12.36
C LEU A 71 5.58 -1.22 -13.06
N GLU A 72 6.58 -0.45 -13.50
CA GLU A 72 7.79 -0.97 -14.15
C GLU A 72 8.63 -1.82 -13.19
N ASN A 73 8.91 -1.31 -12.00
CA ASN A 73 9.69 -2.01 -10.98
C ASN A 73 9.06 -3.34 -10.57
N HIS A 74 7.73 -3.43 -10.60
CA HIS A 74 6.99 -4.65 -10.30
C HIS A 74 6.70 -5.52 -11.54
N GLY A 75 7.21 -5.13 -12.72
CA GLY A 75 7.01 -5.87 -13.97
C GLY A 75 5.58 -5.85 -14.50
N LEU A 76 4.73 -4.94 -14.00
CA LEU A 76 3.32 -4.82 -14.40
C LEU A 76 3.14 -4.16 -15.77
N LEU A 77 4.19 -3.53 -16.33
CA LEU A 77 4.25 -3.07 -17.72
C LEU A 77 4.81 -4.14 -18.66
N ARG A 78 5.21 -5.31 -18.18
CA ARG A 78 5.78 -6.39 -19.00
C ARG A 78 4.71 -7.38 -19.40
N LEU A 79 4.33 -7.39 -20.67
CA LEU A 79 3.37 -8.34 -21.21
C LEU A 79 4.02 -9.69 -21.58
N ILE A 80 5.33 -9.70 -21.79
CA ILE A 80 6.12 -10.87 -22.15
C ILE A 80 7.15 -11.09 -21.04
N ASN A 81 7.29 -12.33 -20.59
CA ASN A 81 8.18 -12.72 -19.49
C ASN A 81 8.01 -11.85 -18.22
N PRO A 82 6.79 -11.77 -17.63
CA PRO A 82 6.60 -11.07 -16.39
C PRO A 82 7.49 -11.71 -15.30
N PRO A 83 7.96 -10.93 -14.30
CA PRO A 83 8.77 -11.46 -13.22
C PRO A 83 7.99 -12.53 -12.44
N GLN A 84 8.68 -13.57 -12.01
CA GLN A 84 8.11 -14.56 -11.09
C GLN A 84 7.94 -13.93 -9.71
N TRP A 85 6.71 -13.94 -9.21
CA TRP A 85 6.41 -13.50 -7.86
C TRP A 85 6.66 -14.60 -6.85
N TYR A 86 7.21 -14.23 -5.71
CA TYR A 86 7.49 -15.13 -4.59
C TYR A 86 6.82 -14.61 -3.32
N THR A 87 6.52 -15.52 -2.41
CA THR A 87 6.09 -15.21 -1.05
C THR A 87 6.92 -16.00 -0.05
N ILE A 88 7.00 -15.52 1.19
CA ILE A 88 7.76 -16.21 2.22
C ILE A 88 6.94 -17.40 2.72
N GLN A 89 7.53 -18.59 2.69
CA GLN A 89 6.88 -19.78 3.22
C GLN A 89 6.61 -19.62 4.71
N GLY A 90 5.37 -19.88 5.12
CA GLY A 90 4.91 -19.67 6.50
C GLY A 90 4.56 -18.22 6.85
N GLY A 91 4.53 -17.32 5.85
CA GLY A 91 4.15 -15.91 6.01
C GLY A 91 5.27 -15.03 6.56
N SER A 92 5.03 -13.74 6.62
CA SER A 92 6.02 -12.72 7.02
C SER A 92 6.55 -12.90 8.45
N HIS A 93 5.77 -13.49 9.34
CA HIS A 93 6.22 -13.76 10.71
C HIS A 93 7.45 -14.69 10.75
N SER A 94 7.67 -15.50 9.72
CA SER A 94 8.83 -16.40 9.64
C SER A 94 10.16 -15.64 9.59
N TYR A 95 10.25 -14.58 8.76
CA TYR A 95 11.48 -13.78 8.72
C TYR A 95 11.60 -12.86 9.95
N VAL A 96 10.49 -12.37 10.51
CA VAL A 96 10.52 -11.61 11.77
C VAL A 96 11.14 -12.46 12.87
N LYS A 97 10.69 -13.71 13.05
CA LYS A 97 11.28 -14.65 14.01
C LYS A 97 12.76 -14.91 13.76
N ALA A 98 13.16 -15.01 12.49
CA ALA A 98 14.58 -15.21 12.15
C ALA A 98 15.43 -14.00 12.54
N ILE A 99 14.97 -12.78 12.26
CA ILE A 99 15.64 -11.53 12.65
C ILE A 99 15.73 -11.40 14.18
N LEU A 100 14.63 -11.67 14.89
CA LEU A 100 14.62 -11.58 16.36
C LEU A 100 15.67 -12.48 17.02
N LYS A 101 15.99 -13.63 16.44
CA LYS A 101 17.05 -14.53 16.94
C LYS A 101 18.46 -13.95 16.80
N THR A 102 18.67 -12.97 15.93
CA THR A 102 19.98 -12.32 15.72
C THR A 102 20.19 -11.11 16.61
N LEU A 103 19.14 -10.61 17.27
CA LEU A 103 19.24 -9.48 18.16
C LEU A 103 19.95 -9.87 19.46
N LYS A 104 20.84 -8.99 19.95
CA LYS A 104 21.51 -9.17 21.24
C LYS A 104 20.55 -9.06 22.43
N GLN A 105 19.50 -8.28 22.28
CA GLN A 105 18.46 -8.07 23.29
C GLN A 105 17.08 -8.31 22.68
N ALA A 106 16.18 -8.88 23.45
CA ALA A 106 14.80 -9.05 23.03
C ALA A 106 14.13 -7.68 22.84
N PRO A 107 13.26 -7.51 21.85
CA PRO A 107 12.52 -6.26 21.67
C PRO A 107 11.55 -6.06 22.83
N LYS A 108 11.39 -4.83 23.27
CA LYS A 108 10.33 -4.44 24.19
C LYS A 108 9.03 -4.31 23.42
N VAL A 109 8.05 -5.13 23.74
CA VAL A 109 6.69 -5.02 23.20
C VAL A 109 5.83 -4.19 24.16
N ASP A 110 4.75 -3.60 23.65
CA ASP A 110 3.83 -2.74 24.43
C ASP A 110 4.54 -1.61 25.20
N ALA A 111 5.62 -1.09 24.62
CA ALA A 111 6.49 -0.13 25.28
C ALA A 111 5.82 1.23 25.58
N ARG A 112 4.74 1.59 24.87
CA ARG A 112 3.94 2.81 25.06
C ARG A 112 4.80 4.08 25.18
N ILE A 113 5.63 4.29 24.16
CA ILE A 113 6.48 5.48 24.07
C ILE A 113 5.59 6.71 23.91
N GLN A 114 5.78 7.71 24.77
CA GLN A 114 5.04 8.98 24.71
C GLN A 114 5.82 10.06 23.98
N LYS A 115 7.13 10.11 24.17
CA LYS A 115 7.94 11.22 23.68
C LYS A 115 9.39 10.81 23.46
N ILE A 116 10.02 11.39 22.46
CA ILE A 116 11.46 11.33 22.18
C ILE A 116 12.00 12.77 22.25
N VAL A 117 13.08 12.95 22.97
CA VAL A 117 13.78 14.24 23.13
C VAL A 117 15.24 14.07 22.76
N ARG A 118 15.85 15.06 22.11
CA ARG A 118 17.24 15.06 21.70
C ARG A 118 17.97 16.29 22.26
N PRO A 119 18.39 16.24 23.51
CA PRO A 119 19.14 17.35 24.11
C PRO A 119 20.44 17.60 23.32
N GLU A 120 20.86 18.86 23.20
CA GLU A 120 21.97 19.26 22.33
C GLU A 120 23.31 18.60 22.69
N ASN A 121 23.58 18.38 23.99
CA ASN A 121 24.83 17.83 24.50
C ASN A 121 24.65 16.64 25.42
N ALA A 122 23.60 15.86 25.23
CA ALA A 122 23.28 14.69 26.04
C ALA A 122 22.69 13.55 25.16
N PRO A 123 22.66 12.31 25.67
CA PRO A 123 22.00 11.20 24.96
C PRO A 123 20.53 11.51 24.68
N CYS A 124 20.01 10.92 23.61
CA CYS A 124 18.58 10.97 23.29
C CYS A 124 17.76 10.26 24.37
N GLU A 125 16.60 10.79 24.68
CA GLU A 125 15.70 10.29 25.71
C GLU A 125 14.46 9.66 25.09
N ILE A 126 14.07 8.49 25.54
CA ILE A 126 12.76 7.87 25.28
C ILE A 126 11.96 7.91 26.56
N HIS A 127 10.86 8.66 26.54
CA HIS A 127 9.93 8.78 27.65
C HIS A 127 8.74 7.81 27.47
N TYR A 128 8.47 7.03 28.48
CA TYR A 128 7.37 6.03 28.52
C TYR A 128 6.17 6.56 29.31
N ASP A 129 4.98 5.99 29.08
CA ASP A 129 3.75 6.32 29.82
C ASP A 129 3.85 5.99 31.32
N THR A 130 4.73 5.10 31.70
CA THR A 130 5.04 4.75 33.09
C THR A 130 5.84 5.83 33.85
N GLY A 131 6.28 6.89 33.16
CA GLY A 131 7.21 7.88 33.68
C GLY A 131 8.69 7.47 33.61
N ALA A 132 8.99 6.26 33.16
CA ALA A 132 10.38 5.82 32.93
C ALA A 132 11.02 6.57 31.78
N ILE A 133 12.34 6.81 31.86
CA ILE A 133 13.14 7.41 30.79
C ILE A 133 14.31 6.47 30.50
N GLU A 134 14.56 6.22 29.23
CA GLU A 134 15.74 5.49 28.75
C GLU A 134 16.59 6.38 27.85
N TYR A 135 17.90 6.18 27.90
CA TYR A 135 18.89 7.00 27.24
C TYR A 135 19.59 6.20 26.15
N TYR A 136 19.74 6.79 24.95
CA TYR A 136 20.37 6.18 23.80
C TYR A 136 21.25 7.20 23.06
N GLU A 137 22.37 6.75 22.53
CA GLU A 137 23.25 7.60 21.71
C GLU A 137 22.56 7.99 20.39
N HIS A 138 21.81 7.04 19.79
CA HIS A 138 21.09 7.24 18.54
C HIS A 138 19.73 6.53 18.58
N ILE A 139 18.72 7.13 17.94
CA ILE A 139 17.37 6.56 17.80
C ILE A 139 17.00 6.53 16.34
N VAL A 140 16.49 5.39 15.86
CA VAL A 140 15.87 5.24 14.55
C VAL A 140 14.36 5.12 14.74
N VAL A 141 13.60 6.13 14.29
CA VAL A 141 12.14 6.12 14.35
C VAL A 141 11.61 5.47 13.07
N ALA A 142 11.16 4.22 13.17
CA ALA A 142 10.63 3.43 12.05
C ALA A 142 9.11 3.27 12.10
N THR A 143 8.40 4.34 12.42
CA THR A 143 6.94 4.42 12.45
C THR A 143 6.40 5.16 11.22
N HIS A 144 5.08 5.28 11.08
CA HIS A 144 4.48 6.22 10.13
C HIS A 144 4.95 7.66 10.43
N ALA A 145 5.02 8.51 9.40
CA ALA A 145 5.53 9.88 9.53
C ALA A 145 4.72 10.74 10.51
N ASP A 146 3.39 10.60 10.52
CA ASP A 146 2.50 11.27 11.46
C ASP A 146 2.73 10.82 12.91
N THR A 147 3.00 9.54 13.12
CA THR A 147 3.36 8.97 14.43
C THR A 147 4.75 9.43 14.84
N ALA A 148 5.72 9.42 13.92
CA ALA A 148 7.06 9.94 14.18
C ALA A 148 7.00 11.39 14.65
N LEU A 149 6.25 12.25 13.94
CA LEU A 149 6.11 13.66 14.29
C LEU A 149 5.46 13.84 15.69
N LYS A 150 4.46 13.02 16.03
CA LYS A 150 3.84 13.05 17.38
C LYS A 150 4.79 12.63 18.48
N LEU A 151 5.71 11.71 18.20
CA LEU A 151 6.70 11.23 19.18
C LEU A 151 7.84 12.22 19.39
N LEU A 152 8.24 13.00 18.38
CA LEU A 152 9.27 13.99 18.48
C LEU A 152 8.82 15.17 19.36
N GLY A 153 9.34 15.26 20.58
CA GLY A 153 9.00 16.31 21.51
C GLY A 153 9.75 17.62 21.27
N ASP A 154 10.73 17.58 20.38
CA ASP A 154 11.64 18.67 20.03
C ASP A 154 11.78 18.81 18.50
N ALA A 155 10.73 18.46 17.74
CA ALA A 155 10.73 18.56 16.28
C ALA A 155 11.04 20.01 15.83
N ASP A 156 11.98 20.14 14.91
CA ASP A 156 12.28 21.43 14.30
C ASP A 156 11.36 21.72 13.09
N PRO A 157 11.30 22.98 12.61
CA PRO A 157 10.47 23.36 11.47
C PRO A 157 10.77 22.57 10.18
N SER A 158 12.00 22.11 9.97
CA SER A 158 12.39 21.30 8.81
C SER A 158 11.81 19.90 8.92
N GLU A 159 11.83 19.29 10.09
CA GLU A 159 11.23 17.97 10.38
C GLU A 159 9.71 18.05 10.27
N GLU A 160 9.08 19.07 10.84
CA GLU A 160 7.63 19.30 10.69
C GLU A 160 7.25 19.46 9.21
N GLY A 161 7.99 20.26 8.45
CA GLY A 161 7.76 20.48 7.02
C GLY A 161 7.91 19.23 6.17
N ARG A 162 8.72 18.24 6.61
CA ARG A 162 8.95 16.98 5.89
C ARG A 162 8.00 15.87 6.30
N LEU A 163 7.59 15.80 7.56
CA LEU A 163 6.76 14.72 8.10
C LEU A 163 5.26 15.02 8.02
N SER A 164 4.85 16.28 8.20
CA SER A 164 3.43 16.67 8.23
C SER A 164 2.68 16.49 6.89
N PRO A 165 3.31 16.57 5.69
CA PRO A 165 2.60 16.34 4.43
C PRO A 165 2.11 14.90 4.24
N TRP A 166 2.71 13.92 4.93
CA TRP A 166 2.34 12.52 4.81
C TRP A 166 1.03 12.25 5.55
N LYS A 167 -0.04 12.08 4.78
CA LYS A 167 -1.38 11.78 5.32
C LYS A 167 -1.67 10.31 5.16
N TYR A 168 -2.08 9.67 6.26
CA TYR A 168 -2.49 8.26 6.28
C TYR A 168 -4.01 8.17 6.30
N GLN A 169 -4.53 7.09 5.76
CA GLN A 169 -5.96 6.81 5.71
C GLN A 169 -6.24 5.52 6.48
N ASP A 170 -7.24 5.57 7.33
CA ASP A 170 -7.72 4.38 8.05
C ASP A 170 -8.42 3.43 7.07
N ASN A 171 -8.14 2.14 7.23
CA ASN A 171 -8.76 1.09 6.47
C ASN A 171 -9.27 -0.01 7.42
N GLN A 172 -10.51 -0.42 7.22
CA GLN A 172 -11.04 -1.59 7.90
C GLN A 172 -10.53 -2.85 7.22
N VAL A 173 -9.96 -3.78 7.97
CA VAL A 173 -9.43 -5.05 7.46
C VAL A 173 -10.03 -6.19 8.24
N ILE A 174 -10.68 -7.15 7.54
CA ILE A 174 -11.32 -8.30 8.18
C ILE A 174 -10.78 -9.59 7.56
N LEU A 175 -10.31 -10.50 8.41
CA LEU A 175 -9.99 -11.88 8.04
C LEU A 175 -11.24 -12.75 8.24
N HIS A 176 -11.70 -13.41 7.19
CA HIS A 176 -12.92 -14.20 7.19
C HIS A 176 -12.87 -15.41 6.22
N THR A 177 -13.97 -16.14 6.15
CA THR A 177 -14.13 -17.31 5.26
C THR A 177 -15.35 -17.20 4.33
N ASP A 178 -16.01 -16.05 4.31
CA ASP A 178 -17.20 -15.81 3.48
C ASP A 178 -16.80 -15.61 2.02
N THR A 179 -17.13 -16.60 1.18
CA THR A 179 -16.80 -16.60 -0.25
C THR A 179 -17.65 -15.63 -1.09
N GLN A 180 -18.68 -15.00 -0.51
CA GLN A 180 -19.47 -13.96 -1.20
C GLN A 180 -18.65 -12.70 -1.53
N PHE A 181 -17.47 -12.57 -0.95
CA PHE A 181 -16.49 -11.52 -1.24
C PHE A 181 -15.48 -11.88 -2.34
N LEU A 182 -15.68 -13.01 -3.01
CA LEU A 182 -14.91 -13.46 -4.17
C LEU A 182 -15.83 -13.58 -5.41
N PRO A 183 -15.28 -13.64 -6.63
CA PRO A 183 -16.08 -13.86 -7.83
C PRO A 183 -16.95 -15.13 -7.71
N PRO A 184 -18.20 -15.13 -8.27
CA PRO A 184 -19.08 -16.27 -8.17
C PRO A 184 -18.50 -17.58 -8.72
N LYS A 185 -17.69 -17.48 -9.79
CA LYS A 185 -17.01 -18.63 -10.39
C LYS A 185 -15.64 -18.82 -9.73
N LYS A 186 -15.43 -19.93 -9.03
CA LYS A 186 -14.16 -20.26 -8.35
C LYS A 186 -12.93 -20.21 -9.28
N ALA A 187 -13.09 -20.53 -10.56
CA ALA A 187 -12.03 -20.45 -11.55
C ALA A 187 -11.46 -19.01 -11.74
N LEU A 188 -12.23 -17.99 -11.37
CA LEU A 188 -11.84 -16.58 -11.45
C LEU A 188 -11.18 -16.05 -10.16
N TRP A 189 -11.10 -16.87 -9.10
CA TRP A 189 -10.49 -16.44 -7.83
C TRP A 189 -9.00 -16.14 -8.04
N ALA A 190 -8.66 -14.88 -8.01
CA ALA A 190 -7.29 -14.40 -8.06
C ALA A 190 -6.73 -14.17 -6.65
N SER A 191 -5.43 -13.91 -6.53
CA SER A 191 -4.84 -13.50 -5.25
C SER A 191 -5.44 -12.19 -4.77
N TRP A 192 -5.74 -11.25 -5.68
CA TRP A 192 -6.42 -9.98 -5.43
C TRP A 192 -7.70 -9.94 -6.26
N ASN A 193 -8.82 -9.65 -5.63
CA ASN A 193 -10.14 -9.61 -6.26
C ASN A 193 -10.79 -8.27 -5.97
N PHE A 194 -10.92 -7.44 -6.99
CA PHE A 194 -11.70 -6.22 -6.96
C PHE A 194 -13.07 -6.48 -7.58
N ILE A 195 -14.15 -6.23 -6.84
CA ILE A 195 -15.52 -6.41 -7.31
C ILE A 195 -16.19 -5.04 -7.24
N ARG A 196 -16.59 -4.53 -8.41
CA ARG A 196 -17.37 -3.31 -8.54
C ARG A 196 -18.83 -3.66 -8.80
N LYS A 197 -19.76 -2.99 -8.11
CA LYS A 197 -21.18 -3.06 -8.44
C LYS A 197 -21.48 -2.14 -9.63
N GLU A 198 -22.38 -2.55 -10.50
CA GLU A 198 -22.80 -1.74 -11.66
C GLU A 198 -23.35 -0.36 -11.27
N SER A 199 -24.03 -0.26 -10.11
CA SER A 199 -24.51 0.99 -9.56
C SER A 199 -23.42 2.01 -9.20
N GLU A 200 -22.17 1.55 -9.07
CA GLU A 200 -21.01 2.40 -8.69
C GLU A 200 -20.26 2.98 -9.90
N THR A 201 -20.73 2.70 -11.13
CA THR A 201 -20.10 3.20 -12.37
C THR A 201 -20.12 4.72 -12.48
N HIS A 202 -21.03 5.39 -11.78
CA HIS A 202 -21.21 6.85 -11.78
C HIS A 202 -21.12 7.46 -10.37
N SER A 203 -20.72 6.69 -9.36
CA SER A 203 -20.54 7.22 -8.01
C SER A 203 -19.42 8.23 -8.00
N THR A 204 -19.76 9.47 -7.66
CA THR A 204 -18.82 10.57 -7.37
C THR A 204 -18.26 10.46 -5.95
N GLU A 205 -18.61 9.40 -5.21
CA GLU A 205 -18.18 9.22 -3.83
C GLU A 205 -16.70 8.86 -3.74
N VAL A 206 -16.02 9.54 -2.84
CA VAL A 206 -14.62 9.32 -2.47
C VAL A 206 -14.53 8.13 -1.50
N ALA A 207 -15.31 7.08 -1.73
CA ALA A 207 -15.31 5.90 -0.88
C ALA A 207 -14.00 5.10 -1.04
N PRO A 208 -13.47 4.52 0.05
CA PRO A 208 -12.33 3.62 -0.02
C PRO A 208 -12.63 2.42 -0.92
N VAL A 209 -11.62 1.97 -1.66
CA VAL A 209 -11.75 0.78 -2.50
C VAL A 209 -11.86 -0.47 -1.64
N SER A 210 -12.86 -1.32 -1.94
CA SER A 210 -12.97 -2.65 -1.36
C SER A 210 -12.22 -3.67 -2.21
N VAL A 211 -11.37 -4.46 -1.57
CA VAL A 211 -10.63 -5.55 -2.24
C VAL A 211 -10.56 -6.77 -1.33
N SER A 212 -10.69 -7.96 -1.93
CA SER A 212 -10.59 -9.23 -1.23
C SER A 212 -9.36 -10.00 -1.68
N TYR A 213 -8.48 -10.30 -0.74
CA TYR A 213 -7.28 -11.10 -0.94
C TYR A 213 -7.59 -12.55 -0.63
N TYR A 214 -7.50 -13.44 -1.63
CA TYR A 214 -7.64 -14.88 -1.42
C TYR A 214 -6.31 -15.46 -0.95
N MET A 215 -6.18 -15.61 0.37
CA MET A 215 -4.93 -15.96 1.04
C MET A 215 -4.43 -17.36 0.69
N ASN A 216 -5.35 -18.30 0.43
CA ASN A 216 -4.96 -19.66 0.03
C ASN A 216 -4.10 -19.65 -1.24
N ARG A 217 -4.45 -18.80 -2.21
CA ARG A 217 -3.65 -18.63 -3.44
C ARG A 217 -2.42 -17.75 -3.20
N LEU A 218 -2.58 -16.65 -2.49
CA LEU A 218 -1.53 -15.66 -2.25
C LEU A 218 -0.35 -16.27 -1.46
N GLN A 219 -0.63 -17.08 -0.44
CA GLN A 219 0.35 -17.69 0.45
C GLN A 219 0.51 -19.20 0.24
N ARG A 220 -0.14 -19.79 -0.76
CA ARG A 220 -0.15 -21.24 -1.04
C ARG A 220 -0.48 -22.07 0.20
N LEU A 221 -1.55 -21.69 0.91
CA LEU A 221 -1.97 -22.38 2.12
C LEU A 221 -2.46 -23.80 1.80
N LYS A 222 -1.97 -24.79 2.53
CA LYS A 222 -2.36 -26.21 2.40
C LYS A 222 -3.66 -26.49 3.16
N THR A 223 -4.77 -25.90 2.72
CA THR A 223 -6.09 -26.08 3.33
C THR A 223 -7.19 -25.92 2.29
N ASN A 224 -8.31 -26.63 2.48
CA ASN A 224 -9.50 -26.48 1.67
C ASN A 224 -10.44 -25.36 2.17
N ARG A 225 -10.24 -24.89 3.42
CA ARG A 225 -11.00 -23.77 3.98
C ARG A 225 -10.54 -22.49 3.33
N PRO A 226 -11.43 -21.68 2.74
CA PRO A 226 -11.05 -20.40 2.17
C PRO A 226 -10.71 -19.41 3.29
N TYR A 227 -9.55 -18.77 3.18
CA TYR A 227 -9.17 -17.63 4.01
C TYR A 227 -9.11 -16.40 3.14
N ILE A 228 -9.85 -15.38 3.52
CA ILE A 228 -10.01 -14.15 2.75
C ILE A 228 -9.73 -12.98 3.68
N VAL A 229 -8.92 -12.05 3.22
CA VAL A 229 -8.74 -10.76 3.88
C VAL A 229 -9.44 -9.72 3.03
N THR A 230 -10.47 -9.08 3.55
CA THR A 230 -11.18 -8.01 2.84
C THR A 230 -10.84 -6.65 3.46
N LEU A 231 -10.37 -5.76 2.61
CA LEU A 231 -10.14 -4.36 2.91
C LEU A 231 -11.41 -3.57 2.61
N ASN A 232 -11.86 -2.75 3.55
CA ASN A 232 -13.03 -1.87 3.43
C ASN A 232 -14.26 -2.61 2.87
N PRO A 233 -14.78 -3.63 3.58
CA PRO A 233 -15.93 -4.38 3.10
C PRO A 233 -17.15 -3.47 2.97
N GLN A 234 -17.87 -3.56 1.84
CA GLN A 234 -19.06 -2.76 1.54
C GLN A 234 -20.36 -3.41 2.06
N LYS A 235 -20.26 -4.55 2.70
CA LYS A 235 -21.36 -5.24 3.38
C LYS A 235 -20.84 -5.93 4.63
N ALA A 236 -21.72 -6.27 5.56
CA ALA A 236 -21.37 -7.06 6.74
C ALA A 236 -20.77 -8.41 6.37
N ILE A 237 -19.78 -8.86 7.14
CA ILE A 237 -19.14 -10.18 7.06
C ILE A 237 -19.58 -11.01 8.25
#